data_b336fc1816c22bc71ab4e52360b134dd
#
_entry.id   b336fc1816c22bc71ab4e52360b134dd
#
_cell.length_a   1.000
_cell.length_b   1.000
_cell.length_c   1.000
_cell.angle_alpha   90.00
_cell.angle_beta   90.00
_cell.angle_gamma   90.00
#
_symmetry.space_group_name_H-M   'P 1'
#
loop_
_entity.id
_entity.type
_entity.pdbx_description
1 polymer ?
#
loop_
_entity_poly.entity_id
_entity_poly.type
_entity_poly.pdbx_seq_one_letter_code
_entity_poly.pdbx_strand_id
1 'polypeptide(L)'
;MTWVFGYGSLMWKADFPYSRKLVGYVKGYVRRFWQASEDHRGVPGKPGRVVTLVPSSDPNDCVWGVAYEIPEDEKDGVIGRLDFREKDGYDRVQVTFYPGKSEEKPFPLTIYVAQKENPFYLGPANAQDIARQIHGAEGPSGSNREYLLSLIECMRNIAPHIRDQHLMDIEQNLLNLETAEKKTPPSPRLQSSHHNQTAGHNPSAGHSPLADHNPPAGHHRSTSRHDESRRAQHDDNRHAEVA
;
A
#
# COMPACT_ATOMS: atom_id res chain seq x y z
N MET A 1 10.29 -3.84 26.96
CA MET A 1 8.93 -3.47 26.46
C MET A 1 9.08 -2.88 25.06
N THR A 2 8.40 -3.46 24.10
CA THR A 2 8.44 -3.03 22.68
C THR A 2 7.15 -2.32 22.34
N TRP A 3 7.26 -1.11 21.79
CA TRP A 3 6.12 -0.31 21.37
C TRP A 3 6.20 0.00 19.88
N VAL A 4 5.06 -0.09 19.19
CA VAL A 4 4.90 0.24 17.77
C VAL A 4 3.85 1.33 17.62
N PHE A 5 4.08 2.28 16.73
CA PHE A 5 3.16 3.39 16.49
C PHE A 5 2.43 3.25 15.16
N GLY A 6 1.10 3.19 15.24
CA GLY A 6 0.20 3.23 14.10
C GLY A 6 -0.24 4.66 13.78
N TYR A 7 0.04 5.11 12.57
CA TYR A 7 -0.38 6.41 12.05
C TYR A 7 -1.20 6.32 10.75
N GLY A 8 -1.36 5.10 10.24
CA GLY A 8 -2.16 4.72 9.07
C GLY A 8 -3.16 3.64 9.45
N SER A 9 -3.27 2.58 8.64
CA SER A 9 -4.25 1.50 8.86
C SER A 9 -4.15 0.81 10.21
N LEU A 10 -3.00 0.78 10.84
CA LEU A 10 -2.82 0.23 12.19
C LEU A 10 -3.66 0.96 13.25
N MET A 11 -4.12 2.19 12.99
CA MET A 11 -4.96 2.91 13.94
C MET A 11 -6.34 2.27 14.13
N TRP A 12 -6.87 1.60 13.11
CA TRP A 12 -8.19 0.92 13.16
C TRP A 12 -8.11 -0.59 12.92
N LYS A 13 -6.99 -1.09 12.39
CA LYS A 13 -6.79 -2.51 12.09
C LYS A 13 -5.41 -2.93 12.58
N ALA A 14 -5.28 -3.09 13.91
CA ALA A 14 -4.14 -3.75 14.52
C ALA A 14 -4.43 -5.27 14.48
N ASP A 15 -3.78 -5.97 13.55
CA ASP A 15 -3.95 -7.40 13.29
C ASP A 15 -2.88 -8.25 14.01
N PHE A 16 -2.42 -7.76 15.16
CA PHE A 16 -1.43 -8.41 16.01
C PHE A 16 -1.83 -8.30 17.49
N PRO A 17 -1.37 -9.21 18.36
CA PRO A 17 -1.59 -9.12 19.79
C PRO A 17 -0.87 -7.92 20.39
N TYR A 18 -1.54 -7.24 21.32
CA TYR A 18 -0.98 -6.15 22.09
C TYR A 18 -1.53 -6.21 23.53
N SER A 19 -0.72 -5.84 24.52
CA SER A 19 -1.13 -5.78 25.93
C SER A 19 -1.80 -4.45 26.28
N ARG A 20 -1.34 -3.36 25.67
CA ARG A 20 -1.87 -2.00 25.90
C ARG A 20 -1.90 -1.20 24.61
N LYS A 21 -2.79 -0.21 24.56
CA LYS A 21 -2.79 0.83 23.53
C LYS A 21 -2.98 2.21 24.14
N LEU A 22 -2.25 3.18 23.60
CA LEU A 22 -2.30 4.57 24.02
C LEU A 22 -2.50 5.49 22.82
N VAL A 23 -3.44 6.41 22.95
CA VAL A 23 -3.59 7.52 21.99
C VAL A 23 -2.59 8.62 22.34
N GLY A 24 -1.90 9.15 21.34
CA GLY A 24 -0.93 10.22 21.51
C GLY A 24 -0.29 10.62 20.18
N TYR A 25 0.89 11.20 20.25
CA TYR A 25 1.55 11.74 19.06
C TYR A 25 3.07 11.59 19.10
N VAL A 26 3.66 11.69 17.92
CA VAL A 26 5.11 11.86 17.72
C VAL A 26 5.36 13.25 17.14
N LYS A 27 6.54 13.85 17.43
CA LYS A 27 6.93 15.18 16.97
C LYS A 27 7.91 15.15 15.83
N GLY A 28 8.00 16.28 15.10
CA GLY A 28 8.97 16.47 13.99
C GLY A 28 8.58 15.79 12.70
N TYR A 29 7.32 15.37 12.57
CA TYR A 29 6.79 14.72 11.38
C TYR A 29 5.45 15.29 10.96
N VAL A 30 5.14 15.13 9.68
CA VAL A 30 3.81 15.35 9.09
C VAL A 30 3.35 14.09 8.35
N ARG A 31 2.04 13.81 8.39
CA ARG A 31 1.42 12.69 7.65
C ARG A 31 1.15 13.12 6.22
N ARG A 32 1.51 12.28 5.22
CA ARG A 32 1.29 12.58 3.81
C ARG A 32 0.88 11.34 3.03
N PHE A 33 -0.07 11.47 2.10
CA PHE A 33 -0.47 10.45 1.12
C PHE A 33 0.53 10.37 -0.05
N TRP A 34 1.81 10.15 0.26
CA TRP A 34 2.91 10.17 -0.69
C TRP A 34 3.54 8.82 -0.97
N GLN A 35 2.92 7.75 -0.47
CA GLN A 35 3.34 6.36 -0.70
C GLN A 35 2.36 5.66 -1.64
N ALA A 36 2.88 4.99 -2.69
CA ALA A 36 2.09 4.10 -3.54
C ALA A 36 1.71 2.82 -2.80
N SER A 37 0.56 2.26 -3.15
CA SER A 37 0.13 0.93 -2.71
C SER A 37 -0.34 0.16 -3.93
N GLU A 38 0.42 -0.87 -4.32
CA GLU A 38 0.12 -1.78 -5.43
C GLU A 38 -0.33 -3.16 -4.96
N ASP A 39 -0.30 -3.39 -3.66
CA ASP A 39 -0.58 -4.69 -3.02
C ASP A 39 -1.80 -4.67 -2.09
N HIS A 40 -2.24 -3.48 -1.62
CA HIS A 40 -3.36 -3.33 -0.69
C HIS A 40 -4.49 -2.48 -1.26
N ARG A 41 -4.23 -1.22 -1.61
CA ARG A 41 -5.25 -0.23 -2.00
C ARG A 41 -5.17 0.19 -3.47
N GLY A 42 -4.42 -0.55 -4.26
CA GLY A 42 -4.26 -0.48 -5.70
C GLY A 42 -3.68 -1.78 -6.23
N VAL A 43 -3.34 -1.78 -7.50
CA VAL A 43 -2.70 -2.89 -8.21
C VAL A 43 -1.53 -2.38 -9.05
N PRO A 44 -0.59 -3.24 -9.48
CA PRO A 44 0.49 -2.84 -10.38
C PRO A 44 -0.04 -2.09 -11.60
N GLY A 45 0.57 -0.95 -11.91
CA GLY A 45 0.15 -0.07 -13.01
C GLY A 45 -1.05 0.84 -12.70
N LYS A 46 -1.77 0.62 -11.59
CA LYS A 46 -2.83 1.48 -11.07
C LYS A 46 -2.75 1.57 -9.53
N PRO A 47 -1.67 2.14 -8.99
CA PRO A 47 -1.46 2.19 -7.55
C PRO A 47 -2.46 3.08 -6.85
N GLY A 48 -2.85 2.69 -5.65
CA GLY A 48 -3.47 3.58 -4.68
C GLY A 48 -2.44 4.45 -3.98
N ARG A 49 -2.91 5.29 -3.05
CA ARG A 49 -2.06 6.08 -2.15
C ARG A 49 -2.36 5.74 -0.69
N VAL A 50 -1.31 5.52 0.07
CA VAL A 50 -1.37 5.35 1.52
C VAL A 50 -0.49 6.39 2.20
N VAL A 51 -0.66 6.54 3.51
CA VAL A 51 0.11 7.53 4.25
C VAL A 51 1.50 7.04 4.59
N THR A 52 2.45 7.97 4.56
CA THR A 52 3.75 7.86 5.21
C THR A 52 3.99 9.08 6.11
N LEU A 53 4.98 9.01 6.98
CA LEU A 53 5.50 10.14 7.73
C LEU A 53 6.64 10.80 6.98
N VAL A 54 6.64 12.11 6.98
CA VAL A 54 7.70 12.91 6.35
C VAL A 54 8.29 13.81 7.44
N PRO A 55 9.62 13.87 7.59
CA PRO A 55 10.25 14.82 8.49
C PRO A 55 9.79 16.24 8.19
N SER A 56 9.40 16.97 9.24
CA SER A 56 9.02 18.38 9.13
C SER A 56 10.19 19.30 9.42
N SER A 57 10.18 20.49 8.81
CA SER A 57 11.08 21.59 9.17
C SER A 57 10.71 22.23 10.50
N ASP A 58 9.45 22.11 10.96
CA ASP A 58 9.01 22.54 12.29
C ASP A 58 9.08 21.33 13.26
N PRO A 59 9.96 21.40 14.28
CA PRO A 59 10.06 20.34 15.28
C PRO A 59 8.79 20.20 16.16
N ASN A 60 7.88 21.16 16.12
CA ASN A 60 6.62 21.12 16.84
C ASN A 60 5.48 20.49 16.06
N ASP A 61 5.64 20.30 14.76
CA ASP A 61 4.68 19.52 14.00
C ASP A 61 4.54 18.14 14.62
N CYS A 62 3.31 17.66 14.71
CA CYS A 62 3.04 16.39 15.35
C CYS A 62 2.04 15.54 14.56
N VAL A 63 2.24 14.25 14.64
CA VAL A 63 1.35 13.24 14.05
C VAL A 63 0.70 12.44 15.16
N TRP A 64 -0.62 12.57 15.27
CA TRP A 64 -1.43 11.79 16.19
C TRP A 64 -1.69 10.38 15.66
N GLY A 65 -1.74 9.43 16.58
CA GLY A 65 -1.96 8.03 16.26
C GLY A 65 -2.13 7.18 17.51
N VAL A 66 -1.86 5.89 17.37
CA VAL A 66 -2.02 4.90 18.44
C VAL A 66 -0.71 4.14 18.63
N ALA A 67 -0.19 4.16 19.86
CA ALA A 67 0.93 3.30 20.27
C ALA A 67 0.40 1.98 20.83
N TYR A 68 1.02 0.87 20.44
CA TYR A 68 0.71 -0.49 20.88
C TYR A 68 1.90 -1.09 21.61
N GLU A 69 1.67 -1.55 22.83
CA GLU A 69 2.65 -2.34 23.59
C GLU A 69 2.56 -3.81 23.18
N ILE A 70 3.64 -4.32 22.65
CA ILE A 70 3.71 -5.71 22.19
C ILE A 70 4.17 -6.59 23.36
N PRO A 71 3.44 -7.69 23.69
CA PRO A 71 3.87 -8.65 24.67
C PRO A 71 5.26 -9.21 24.31
N GLU A 72 6.10 -9.46 25.31
CA GLU A 72 7.50 -9.85 25.07
C GLU A 72 7.60 -11.23 24.38
N ASP A 73 6.68 -12.13 24.69
CA ASP A 73 6.54 -13.45 24.07
C ASP A 73 6.07 -13.42 22.63
N GLU A 74 5.40 -12.33 22.20
CA GLU A 74 4.89 -12.14 20.85
C GLU A 74 5.77 -11.24 19.97
N LYS A 75 6.78 -10.62 20.57
CA LYS A 75 7.60 -9.56 19.98
C LYS A 75 8.18 -9.94 18.62
N ASP A 76 8.90 -11.05 18.55
CA ASP A 76 9.59 -11.45 17.33
C ASP A 76 8.60 -11.77 16.21
N GLY A 77 7.47 -12.41 16.54
CA GLY A 77 6.40 -12.71 15.60
C GLY A 77 5.70 -11.45 15.08
N VAL A 78 5.42 -10.48 15.94
CA VAL A 78 4.77 -9.22 15.56
C VAL A 78 5.72 -8.37 14.74
N ILE A 79 6.96 -8.15 15.20
CA ILE A 79 7.95 -7.35 14.48
C ILE A 79 8.27 -7.97 13.13
N GLY A 80 8.45 -9.30 13.05
CA GLY A 80 8.67 -9.99 11.78
C GLY A 80 7.52 -9.83 10.79
N ARG A 81 6.26 -9.85 11.25
CA ARG A 81 5.09 -9.57 10.39
C ARG A 81 5.04 -8.13 9.92
N LEU A 82 5.35 -7.17 10.80
CA LEU A 82 5.39 -5.75 10.44
C LEU A 82 6.53 -5.49 9.45
N ASP A 83 7.73 -6.01 9.67
CA ASP A 83 8.85 -5.90 8.74
C ASP A 83 8.51 -6.51 7.36
N PHE A 84 7.82 -7.66 7.34
CA PHE A 84 7.36 -8.27 6.10
C PHE A 84 6.30 -7.43 5.38
N ARG A 85 5.37 -6.82 6.12
CA ARG A 85 4.33 -5.96 5.59
C ARG A 85 4.90 -4.65 5.04
N GLU A 86 5.91 -4.09 5.71
CA GLU A 86 6.55 -2.83 5.38
C GLU A 86 7.87 -3.04 4.57
N LYS A 87 8.10 -4.26 4.03
CA LYS A 87 9.30 -4.64 3.27
C LYS A 87 9.60 -3.77 2.06
N ASP A 88 8.59 -3.05 1.56
CA ASP A 88 8.67 -2.24 0.35
C ASP A 88 9.24 -0.84 0.65
N GLY A 89 10.37 -0.78 1.38
CA GLY A 89 11.19 0.43 1.55
C GLY A 89 10.79 1.33 2.72
N TYR A 90 10.29 0.73 3.80
CA TYR A 90 10.13 1.43 5.08
C TYR A 90 11.32 1.14 6.00
N ASP A 91 11.82 2.18 6.64
CA ASP A 91 12.82 2.06 7.70
C ASP A 91 12.17 2.12 9.07
N ARG A 92 12.80 1.41 10.02
CA ARG A 92 12.46 1.52 11.43
C ARG A 92 13.21 2.68 12.05
N VAL A 93 12.48 3.63 12.60
CA VAL A 93 13.05 4.81 13.27
C VAL A 93 12.56 4.85 14.71
N GLN A 94 13.46 5.10 15.65
CA GLN A 94 13.09 5.36 17.05
C GLN A 94 12.76 6.83 17.24
N VAL A 95 11.60 7.09 17.85
CA VAL A 95 11.12 8.44 18.17
C VAL A 95 10.52 8.46 19.56
N THR A 96 10.36 9.67 20.11
CA THR A 96 9.65 9.85 21.38
C THR A 96 8.15 9.96 21.11
N PHE A 97 7.38 9.11 21.78
CA PHE A 97 5.91 9.18 21.82
C PHE A 97 5.47 9.99 23.03
N TYR A 98 4.48 10.83 22.82
CA TYR A 98 3.85 11.69 23.83
C TYR A 98 2.40 11.25 24.01
N PRO A 99 2.05 10.62 25.17
CA PRO A 99 0.68 10.23 25.47
C PRO A 99 -0.25 11.45 25.55
N GLY A 100 -1.43 11.36 24.90
CA GLY A 100 -2.33 12.52 24.76
C GLY A 100 -3.13 12.86 26.01
N LYS A 101 -3.51 11.87 26.80
CA LYS A 101 -4.41 12.01 27.97
C LYS A 101 -4.05 11.13 29.15
N SER A 102 -2.86 10.57 29.21
CA SER A 102 -2.43 9.76 30.32
C SER A 102 -1.45 10.54 31.21
N GLU A 103 -1.34 10.13 32.46
CA GLU A 103 -0.30 10.60 33.36
C GLU A 103 1.07 10.00 33.03
N GLU A 104 1.14 9.18 31.98
CA GLU A 104 2.36 8.55 31.54
C GLU A 104 3.33 9.57 30.94
N LYS A 105 4.59 9.39 31.26
CA LYS A 105 5.67 10.21 30.69
C LYS A 105 5.93 9.82 29.25
N PRO A 106 6.45 10.73 28.42
CA PRO A 106 6.94 10.38 27.10
C PRO A 106 7.96 9.24 27.15
N PHE A 107 7.91 8.35 26.15
CA PHE A 107 8.78 7.19 26.07
C PHE A 107 9.18 6.90 24.61
N PRO A 108 10.30 6.19 24.38
CA PRO A 108 10.72 5.82 23.04
C PRO A 108 9.85 4.70 22.46
N LEU A 109 9.55 4.79 21.16
CA LEU A 109 8.92 3.72 20.40
C LEU A 109 9.44 3.68 18.95
N THR A 110 9.08 2.61 18.24
CA THR A 110 9.46 2.41 16.84
C THR A 110 8.33 2.87 15.92
N ILE A 111 8.69 3.63 14.89
CA ILE A 111 7.84 3.95 13.73
C ILE A 111 8.42 3.33 12.47
N TYR A 112 7.55 3.04 11.49
CA TYR A 112 7.93 2.67 10.14
C TYR A 112 7.75 3.88 9.23
N VAL A 113 8.78 4.29 8.51
CA VAL A 113 8.78 5.50 7.67
C VAL A 113 9.30 5.15 6.29
N ALA A 114 8.54 5.47 5.25
CA ALA A 114 9.00 5.30 3.87
C ALA A 114 10.10 6.32 3.57
N GLN A 115 11.24 5.84 3.08
CA GLN A 115 12.35 6.68 2.65
C GLN A 115 12.07 7.30 1.28
N LYS A 116 12.70 8.43 0.97
CA LYS A 116 12.55 9.11 -0.33
C LYS A 116 13.12 8.28 -1.50
N GLU A 117 14.08 7.44 -1.21
CA GLU A 117 14.74 6.52 -2.14
C GLU A 117 13.92 5.27 -2.43
N ASN A 118 12.84 5.06 -1.67
CA ASN A 118 11.88 3.98 -1.88
C ASN A 118 11.21 4.12 -3.26
N PRO A 119 11.21 3.08 -4.11
CA PRO A 119 10.59 3.13 -5.44
C PRO A 119 9.07 3.40 -5.41
N PHE A 120 8.42 3.13 -4.27
CA PHE A 120 7.00 3.41 -4.05
C PHE A 120 6.75 4.82 -3.46
N TYR A 121 7.79 5.61 -3.21
CA TYR A 121 7.63 6.98 -2.74
C TYR A 121 7.23 7.92 -3.88
N LEU A 122 5.99 8.36 -3.90
CA LEU A 122 5.42 9.20 -4.95
C LEU A 122 5.74 10.69 -4.79
N GLY A 123 6.19 11.08 -3.59
CA GLY A 123 6.49 12.47 -3.28
C GLY A 123 5.28 13.41 -3.23
N PRO A 124 5.54 14.73 -3.19
CA PRO A 124 4.51 15.76 -3.11
C PRO A 124 3.59 15.76 -4.32
N ALA A 125 2.29 15.92 -4.06
CA ALA A 125 1.27 16.20 -5.08
C ALA A 125 0.20 17.10 -4.46
N ASN A 126 -0.57 17.81 -5.28
CA ASN A 126 -1.68 18.60 -4.79
C ASN A 126 -2.85 17.70 -4.34
N ALA A 127 -3.68 18.20 -3.43
CA ALA A 127 -4.76 17.42 -2.84
C ALA A 127 -5.79 16.92 -3.87
N GLN A 128 -6.00 17.66 -4.96
CA GLN A 128 -6.93 17.28 -6.03
C GLN A 128 -6.44 16.05 -6.81
N ASP A 129 -5.15 16.00 -7.14
CA ASP A 129 -4.56 14.85 -7.85
C ASP A 129 -4.50 13.61 -6.96
N ILE A 130 -4.17 13.80 -5.68
CA ILE A 130 -4.23 12.74 -4.66
C ILE A 130 -5.66 12.19 -4.56
N ALA A 131 -6.67 13.06 -4.45
CA ALA A 131 -8.07 12.65 -4.35
C ALA A 131 -8.54 11.89 -5.59
N ARG A 132 -8.16 12.33 -6.81
CA ARG A 132 -8.49 11.60 -8.04
C ARG A 132 -7.88 10.20 -8.07
N GLN A 133 -6.62 10.08 -7.69
CA GLN A 133 -5.95 8.78 -7.63
C GLN A 133 -6.62 7.86 -6.60
N ILE A 134 -6.92 8.37 -5.40
CA ILE A 134 -7.61 7.64 -4.34
C ILE A 134 -9.00 7.19 -4.80
N HIS A 135 -9.75 8.08 -5.46
CA HIS A 135 -11.11 7.77 -5.96
C HIS A 135 -11.12 6.61 -6.97
N GLY A 136 -10.12 6.57 -7.85
CA GLY A 136 -10.06 5.57 -8.93
C GLY A 136 -9.31 4.28 -8.58
N ALA A 137 -8.70 4.16 -7.40
CA ALA A 137 -7.86 3.02 -7.04
C ALA A 137 -8.58 2.05 -6.11
N GLU A 138 -8.39 0.75 -6.37
CA GLU A 138 -8.87 -0.36 -5.57
C GLU A 138 -7.86 -1.50 -5.64
N GLY A 139 -7.66 -2.18 -4.52
CA GLY A 139 -6.75 -3.29 -4.38
C GLY A 139 -7.35 -4.45 -3.57
N PRO A 140 -6.55 -5.50 -3.30
CA PRO A 140 -7.01 -6.69 -2.56
C PRO A 140 -7.59 -6.39 -1.17
N SER A 141 -7.17 -5.29 -0.54
CA SER A 141 -7.67 -4.87 0.79
C SER A 141 -8.86 -3.90 0.72
N GLY A 142 -9.44 -3.70 -0.48
CA GLY A 142 -10.58 -2.81 -0.72
C GLY A 142 -10.18 -1.48 -1.39
N SER A 143 -11.17 -0.59 -1.54
CA SER A 143 -10.97 0.68 -2.23
C SER A 143 -10.03 1.62 -1.46
N ASN A 144 -9.28 2.44 -2.19
CA ASN A 144 -8.42 3.44 -1.58
C ASN A 144 -9.23 4.58 -0.93
N ARG A 145 -10.45 4.81 -1.45
CA ARG A 145 -11.45 5.68 -0.83
C ARG A 145 -11.77 5.26 0.61
N GLU A 146 -12.05 3.98 0.82
CA GLU A 146 -12.33 3.42 2.15
C GLU A 146 -11.16 3.65 3.12
N TYR A 147 -9.92 3.45 2.66
CA TYR A 147 -8.73 3.72 3.47
C TYR A 147 -8.66 5.17 3.94
N LEU A 148 -8.87 6.15 3.05
CA LEU A 148 -8.89 7.57 3.40
C LEU A 148 -9.97 7.87 4.42
N LEU A 149 -11.20 7.41 4.20
CA LEU A 149 -12.34 7.69 5.09
C LEU A 149 -12.17 7.03 6.46
N SER A 150 -11.66 5.79 6.51
CA SER A 150 -11.35 5.11 7.77
C SER A 150 -10.29 5.85 8.58
N LEU A 151 -9.26 6.39 7.92
CA LEU A 151 -8.24 7.19 8.58
C LEU A 151 -8.81 8.48 9.15
N ILE A 152 -9.64 9.19 8.39
CA ILE A 152 -10.27 10.44 8.81
C ILE A 152 -11.22 10.20 9.99
N GLU A 153 -12.05 9.16 9.91
CA GLU A 153 -12.95 8.78 10.99
C GLU A 153 -12.17 8.43 12.26
N CYS A 154 -11.11 7.65 12.12
CA CYS A 154 -10.26 7.31 13.26
C CYS A 154 -9.64 8.56 13.89
N MET A 155 -9.11 9.50 13.09
CA MET A 155 -8.56 10.77 13.59
C MET A 155 -9.61 11.61 14.32
N ARG A 156 -10.83 11.70 13.80
CA ARG A 156 -11.94 12.41 14.45
C ARG A 156 -12.30 11.80 15.81
N ASN A 157 -12.17 10.49 15.94
CA ASN A 157 -12.47 9.77 17.18
C ASN A 157 -11.38 9.90 18.23
N ILE A 158 -10.10 9.77 17.84
CA ILE A 158 -8.98 9.76 18.81
C ILE A 158 -8.46 11.15 19.15
N ALA A 159 -8.54 12.09 18.21
CA ALA A 159 -7.99 13.45 18.36
C ALA A 159 -8.89 14.51 17.68
N PRO A 160 -10.15 14.68 18.13
CA PRO A 160 -11.14 15.58 17.49
C PRO A 160 -10.73 17.06 17.50
N HIS A 161 -9.81 17.44 18.37
CA HIS A 161 -9.27 18.80 18.51
C HIS A 161 -8.11 19.09 17.53
N ILE A 162 -7.63 18.07 16.81
CA ILE A 162 -6.51 18.20 15.88
C ILE A 162 -7.04 18.33 14.45
N ARG A 163 -6.51 19.33 13.75
CA ARG A 163 -6.79 19.55 12.33
C ARG A 163 -5.58 19.09 11.51
N ASP A 164 -5.70 17.95 10.86
CA ASP A 164 -4.75 17.51 9.84
C ASP A 164 -5.21 18.11 8.50
N GLN A 165 -4.63 19.26 8.13
CA GLN A 165 -5.05 20.01 6.94
C GLN A 165 -4.90 19.18 5.66
N HIS A 166 -3.86 18.33 5.57
CA HIS A 166 -3.66 17.46 4.42
C HIS A 166 -4.80 16.45 4.23
N LEU A 167 -5.27 15.83 5.33
CA LEU A 167 -6.42 14.94 5.28
C LEU A 167 -7.71 15.68 4.89
N MET A 168 -7.92 16.85 5.47
CA MET A 168 -9.12 17.66 5.20
C MET A 168 -9.20 18.12 3.73
N ASP A 169 -8.08 18.55 3.17
CA ASP A 169 -8.02 18.99 1.77
C ASP A 169 -8.30 17.82 0.80
N ILE A 170 -7.75 16.64 1.09
CA ILE A 170 -8.00 15.46 0.26
C ILE A 170 -9.46 15.01 0.37
N GLU A 171 -10.03 14.97 1.58
CA GLU A 171 -11.44 14.63 1.81
C GLU A 171 -12.37 15.57 1.02
N GLN A 172 -12.15 16.90 1.12
CA GLN A 172 -12.97 17.86 0.43
C GLN A 172 -12.91 17.70 -1.10
N ASN A 173 -11.72 17.45 -1.63
CA ASN A 173 -11.56 17.18 -3.07
C ASN A 173 -12.24 15.89 -3.50
N LEU A 174 -12.17 14.82 -2.68
CA LEU A 174 -12.87 13.57 -2.95
C LEU A 174 -14.40 13.77 -3.00
N LEU A 175 -14.96 14.49 -2.04
CA LEU A 175 -16.40 14.80 -1.99
C LEU A 175 -16.84 15.64 -3.20
N ASN A 176 -16.01 16.55 -3.65
CA ASN A 176 -16.28 17.37 -4.86
C ASN A 176 -16.32 16.48 -6.12
N LEU A 177 -15.40 15.52 -6.27
CA LEU A 177 -15.39 14.56 -7.38
C LEU A 177 -16.68 13.72 -7.40
N GLU A 178 -17.05 13.14 -6.27
CA GLU A 178 -18.25 12.31 -6.15
C GLU A 178 -19.54 13.10 -6.44
N THR A 179 -19.57 14.38 -6.04
CA THR A 179 -20.70 15.26 -6.31
C THR A 179 -20.82 15.60 -7.79
N ALA A 180 -19.69 15.81 -8.47
CA ALA A 180 -19.66 16.09 -9.90
C ALA A 180 -20.13 14.88 -10.72
N GLU A 181 -19.70 13.67 -10.36
CA GLU A 181 -20.13 12.42 -11.02
C GLU A 181 -21.65 12.19 -10.90
N LYS A 182 -22.22 12.44 -9.72
CA LYS A 182 -23.67 12.31 -9.51
C LYS A 182 -24.50 13.31 -10.33
N LYS A 183 -23.91 14.44 -10.72
CA LYS A 183 -24.59 15.47 -11.55
C LYS A 183 -24.45 15.22 -13.06
N THR A 184 -23.51 14.38 -13.48
CA THR A 184 -23.32 14.04 -14.88
C THR A 184 -24.30 12.93 -15.26
N PRO A 185 -25.29 13.17 -16.17
CA PRO A 185 -26.21 12.12 -16.59
C PRO A 185 -25.40 11.01 -17.29
N PRO A 186 -25.83 9.75 -17.17
CA PRO A 186 -25.16 8.64 -17.85
C PRO A 186 -25.13 8.92 -19.36
N SER A 187 -23.97 8.86 -19.97
CA SER A 187 -23.80 8.96 -21.42
C SER A 187 -24.74 7.97 -22.11
N PRO A 188 -25.50 8.38 -23.14
CA PRO A 188 -26.39 7.48 -23.86
C PRO A 188 -25.54 6.32 -24.42
N ARG A 189 -25.90 5.10 -23.99
CA ARG A 189 -25.33 3.88 -24.57
C ARG A 189 -25.62 3.93 -26.07
N LEU A 190 -24.59 4.03 -26.89
CA LEU A 190 -24.70 3.78 -28.33
C LEU A 190 -25.27 2.36 -28.50
N GLN A 191 -26.57 2.31 -28.78
CA GLN A 191 -27.19 1.07 -29.24
C GLN A 191 -26.58 0.78 -30.60
N SER A 192 -25.75 -0.23 -30.70
CA SER A 192 -25.35 -0.82 -31.97
C SER A 192 -26.61 -1.37 -32.65
N SER A 193 -27.15 -0.59 -33.58
CA SER A 193 -28.21 -1.01 -34.48
C SER A 193 -27.63 -2.14 -35.36
N HIS A 194 -27.93 -3.37 -35.03
CA HIS A 194 -27.78 -4.47 -35.99
C HIS A 194 -28.76 -4.25 -37.12
N HIS A 195 -28.25 -3.74 -38.23
CA HIS A 195 -28.95 -3.70 -39.48
C HIS A 195 -29.00 -5.14 -40.01
N ASN A 196 -30.19 -5.74 -39.88
CA ASN A 196 -30.52 -7.05 -40.42
C ASN A 196 -30.79 -6.85 -41.95
N GLN A 197 -29.78 -7.06 -42.77
CA GLN A 197 -29.99 -7.16 -44.22
C GLN A 197 -30.39 -8.57 -44.57
N THR A 198 -31.66 -8.77 -44.81
CA THR A 198 -32.18 -9.91 -45.52
C THR A 198 -31.77 -9.81 -46.99
N ALA A 199 -30.85 -10.67 -47.41
CA ALA A 199 -30.57 -10.88 -48.85
C ALA A 199 -31.18 -12.21 -49.29
N GLY A 200 -31.97 -12.08 -50.31
CA GLY A 200 -32.72 -13.16 -50.94
C GLY A 200 -31.88 -14.21 -51.65
N HIS A 201 -32.53 -15.32 -51.83
CA HIS A 201 -32.16 -16.52 -52.58
C HIS A 201 -31.66 -16.26 -54.01
N ASN A 202 -30.63 -16.98 -54.48
CA ASN A 202 -30.83 -18.04 -55.49
C ASN A 202 -29.56 -18.93 -55.69
N PRO A 203 -29.72 -20.17 -56.13
CA PRO A 203 -28.68 -21.21 -56.07
C PRO A 203 -28.12 -21.54 -57.49
N SER A 204 -26.88 -22.04 -57.53
CA SER A 204 -26.52 -23.15 -58.49
C SER A 204 -25.06 -23.61 -58.26
N ALA A 205 -24.99 -24.87 -58.00
CA ALA A 205 -24.26 -25.94 -58.66
C ALA A 205 -22.74 -25.83 -58.86
N GLY A 206 -21.99 -26.80 -58.32
CA GLY A 206 -20.95 -27.42 -59.10
C GLY A 206 -19.66 -27.81 -58.34
N HIS A 207 -19.56 -29.06 -58.00
CA HIS A 207 -18.36 -29.92 -58.03
C HIS A 207 -17.22 -29.74 -56.98
N SER A 208 -17.13 -30.74 -56.14
CA SER A 208 -15.90 -31.28 -55.50
C SER A 208 -14.96 -31.91 -56.58
N PRO A 209 -13.70 -32.38 -56.36
CA PRO A 209 -13.21 -32.99 -55.14
C PRO A 209 -11.69 -32.80 -54.79
N LEU A 210 -11.35 -33.22 -53.55
CA LEU A 210 -10.16 -33.97 -53.11
C LEU A 210 -8.73 -33.40 -53.27
N ALA A 211 -8.04 -33.27 -52.14
CA ALA A 211 -6.85 -34.06 -51.76
C ALA A 211 -6.29 -33.59 -50.43
N ASP A 212 -6.35 -34.47 -49.47
CA ASP A 212 -5.34 -34.99 -48.57
C ASP A 212 -3.97 -34.33 -48.56
N HIS A 213 -3.53 -34.01 -47.37
CA HIS A 213 -2.26 -34.49 -46.80
C HIS A 213 -2.07 -33.98 -45.36
N ASN A 214 -2.04 -34.94 -44.47
CA ASN A 214 -1.50 -34.89 -43.09
C ASN A 214 -0.21 -35.75 -43.09
N PRO A 215 0.54 -35.86 -42.00
CA PRO A 215 1.55 -35.01 -41.38
C PRO A 215 2.99 -35.60 -41.60
N PRO A 216 4.01 -35.30 -40.83
CA PRO A 216 4.29 -36.06 -39.63
C PRO A 216 4.97 -35.31 -38.45
N ALA A 217 4.87 -35.97 -37.32
CA ALA A 217 5.54 -35.75 -36.06
C ALA A 217 7.06 -35.98 -36.15
N GLY A 218 7.77 -35.31 -35.25
CA GLY A 218 9.19 -35.54 -35.02
C GLY A 218 9.57 -35.18 -33.60
N HIS A 219 9.64 -36.21 -32.77
CA HIS A 219 10.32 -36.23 -31.46
C HIS A 219 11.79 -35.84 -31.60
N HIS A 220 12.36 -35.14 -30.63
CA HIS A 220 13.62 -35.55 -30.04
C HIS A 220 13.79 -35.04 -28.60
N ARG A 221 14.05 -36.02 -27.80
CA ARG A 221 14.52 -36.07 -26.41
C ARG A 221 16.04 -36.03 -26.42
N SER A 222 16.67 -35.40 -25.44
CA SER A 222 17.95 -35.82 -24.84
C SER A 222 18.34 -34.77 -23.77
N THR A 223 18.24 -35.07 -22.49
CA THR A 223 19.19 -35.75 -21.56
C THR A 223 20.57 -35.08 -21.52
N SER A 224 20.98 -34.59 -20.44
CA SER A 224 21.70 -35.09 -19.29
C SER A 224 22.74 -34.08 -18.79
N ARG A 225 22.73 -33.86 -17.51
CA ARG A 225 23.69 -34.29 -16.47
C ARG A 225 24.95 -33.45 -16.27
N HIS A 226 25.11 -33.16 -14.97
CA HIS A 226 26.35 -33.05 -14.16
C HIS A 226 27.26 -31.87 -14.47
N ASP A 227 27.75 -31.14 -13.47
CA ASP A 227 28.67 -31.62 -12.48
C ASP A 227 28.81 -30.62 -11.33
N GLU A 228 29.00 -31.13 -10.21
CA GLU A 228 29.51 -30.84 -8.92
C GLU A 228 30.76 -29.95 -8.82
N SER A 229 30.78 -29.30 -7.68
CA SER A 229 31.90 -29.20 -6.73
C SER A 229 33.00 -28.17 -6.94
N ARG A 230 33.19 -27.44 -5.88
CA ARG A 230 34.37 -27.22 -5.03
C ARG A 230 34.12 -25.99 -4.16
N ARG A 231 33.93 -26.12 -2.87
CA ARG A 231 34.84 -26.36 -1.72
C ARG A 231 36.19 -25.63 -1.78
N ALA A 232 36.38 -24.86 -0.80
CA ALA A 232 37.46 -24.75 0.19
C ALA A 232 37.67 -23.28 0.52
N GLN A 233 37.46 -22.87 1.74
CA GLN A 233 38.35 -23.00 2.94
C GLN A 233 39.45 -21.94 2.98
N HIS A 234 39.47 -21.40 4.11
CA HIS A 234 40.58 -20.95 5.00
C HIS A 234 40.71 -19.42 5.08
N ASP A 235 40.97 -18.81 6.13
CA ASP A 235 41.26 -19.02 7.55
C ASP A 235 41.48 -17.62 8.14
N ASP A 236 41.01 -17.44 9.36
CA ASP A 236 41.74 -17.02 10.56
C ASP A 236 42.70 -15.78 10.48
N ASN A 237 42.41 -14.78 11.28
CA ASN A 237 43.33 -14.19 12.27
C ASN A 237 42.68 -13.00 13.00
N ARG A 238 42.28 -13.16 14.22
CA ARG A 238 42.83 -12.84 15.54
C ARG A 238 43.51 -11.47 15.74
N HIS A 239 42.98 -10.86 16.81
CA HIS A 239 43.65 -9.94 17.77
C HIS A 239 43.96 -8.52 17.28
N ALA A 240 43.76 -7.50 18.05
CA ALA A 240 43.88 -7.15 19.46
C ALA A 240 43.18 -5.79 19.64
N GLU A 241 42.44 -5.56 20.67
CA GLU A 241 42.79 -4.97 21.98
C GLU A 241 43.26 -3.50 21.99
N VAL A 242 42.51 -2.72 22.81
CA VAL A 242 42.95 -1.58 23.66
C VAL A 242 43.04 -0.18 23.02
N ALA A 243 42.13 0.67 23.35
CA ALA A 243 42.13 1.76 24.31
C ALA A 243 40.75 2.41 24.39
#